data_089185bc27c53a20b6e0d4f6fbd71e21
#
_entry.id   089185bc27c53a20b6e0d4f6fbd71e21
#
_cell.length_a   1.000
_cell.length_b   1.000
_cell.length_c   1.000
_cell.angle_alpha   90.00
_cell.angle_beta   90.00
_cell.angle_gamma   90.00
#
_symmetry.space_group_name_H-M   'P 1'
#
loop_
_entity.id
_entity.type
_entity.pdbx_description
1 polymer ?
#
loop_
_entity_poly.entity_id
_entity_poly.type
_entity_poly.pdbx_seq_one_letter_code
_entity_poly.pdbx_strand_id
1 'polypeptide(L)'
;GPEPAPCWPYGARLAVSFVVNIEEGAELSVARGDERNESRYEAVEEVKSAPDPCMESHFGYGPRRGYQRITQALTAHDALATFSTCGRAAEATPWLIQDAVTRGHEISCHGWRWETHAGMDGEQERGVIHRTHETLAQIAGVAPVGWHTRSATSPQTRDLLKAHGGFTYDSNAYDDDIP
;
A
#
# COMPACT_ATOMS: atom_id res chain seq x y z
N GLY A 1 27.47 5.71 -22.65
CA GLY A 1 27.85 6.98 -22.03
C GLY A 1 27.02 7.21 -20.78
N PRO A 2 27.40 8.12 -19.87
CA PRO A 2 26.56 8.43 -18.71
C PRO A 2 25.21 8.93 -19.21
N GLU A 3 24.14 8.42 -18.64
CA GLU A 3 22.80 8.90 -18.92
C GLU A 3 22.65 10.37 -18.49
N PRO A 4 21.86 11.20 -19.21
CA PRO A 4 21.64 12.57 -18.81
C PRO A 4 20.97 12.59 -17.43
N ALA A 5 21.43 13.49 -16.56
CA ALA A 5 20.81 13.67 -15.25
C ALA A 5 19.31 13.95 -15.39
N PRO A 6 18.46 13.37 -14.51
CA PRO A 6 17.01 13.59 -14.56
C PRO A 6 16.69 15.08 -14.44
N CYS A 7 15.75 15.54 -15.24
CA CYS A 7 15.29 16.92 -15.23
C CYS A 7 14.02 17.02 -14.38
N TRP A 8 14.16 17.41 -13.13
CA TRP A 8 13.04 17.57 -12.22
C TRP A 8 12.23 18.84 -12.50
N PRO A 9 10.92 18.84 -12.24
CA PRO A 9 10.08 20.03 -12.40
C PRO A 9 10.65 21.26 -11.67
N TYR A 10 10.39 22.43 -12.23
CA TYR A 10 10.80 23.74 -11.66
C TYR A 10 12.32 23.92 -11.48
N GLY A 11 13.14 23.14 -12.18
CA GLY A 11 14.59 23.19 -12.05
C GLY A 11 15.11 22.66 -10.70
N ALA A 12 14.33 21.86 -10.01
CA ALA A 12 14.73 21.24 -8.77
C ALA A 12 15.93 20.30 -8.98
N ARG A 13 16.83 20.27 -8.00
CA ARG A 13 18.02 19.40 -8.01
C ARG A 13 17.74 18.00 -7.47
N LEU A 14 16.63 17.84 -6.75
CA LEU A 14 16.21 16.62 -6.08
C LEU A 14 14.70 16.56 -6.03
N ALA A 15 14.12 15.39 -6.22
CA ALA A 15 12.75 15.08 -5.86
C ALA A 15 12.75 14.18 -4.62
N VAL A 16 11.89 14.49 -3.65
CA VAL A 16 11.69 13.65 -2.46
C VAL A 16 10.26 13.18 -2.44
N SER A 17 10.07 11.87 -2.44
CA SER A 17 8.76 11.23 -2.31
C SER A 17 8.64 10.59 -0.93
N PHE A 18 7.62 10.98 -0.18
CA PHE A 18 7.24 10.32 1.07
C PHE A 18 6.17 9.29 0.76
N VAL A 19 6.46 8.03 1.04
CA VAL A 19 5.50 6.93 0.90
C VAL A 19 5.23 6.32 2.25
N VAL A 20 3.96 6.18 2.60
CA VAL A 20 3.50 5.55 3.84
C VAL A 20 2.64 4.35 3.46
N ASN A 21 3.05 3.16 3.86
CA ASN A 21 2.26 1.96 3.63
C ASN A 21 1.14 1.85 4.67
N ILE A 22 -0.08 1.64 4.20
CA ILE A 22 -1.25 1.31 5.02
C ILE A 22 -1.58 -0.16 4.81
N GLU A 23 -1.09 -0.96 5.70
CA GLU A 23 -1.12 -2.43 5.60
C GLU A 23 -1.88 -3.07 6.77
N GLU A 24 -1.92 -2.43 7.94
CA GLU A 24 -2.58 -2.96 9.12
C GLU A 24 -4.09 -3.08 8.91
N GLY A 25 -4.57 -4.28 9.11
CA GLY A 25 -5.91 -4.73 8.73
C GLY A 25 -5.90 -5.68 7.52
N ALA A 26 -4.80 -5.74 6.77
CA ALA A 26 -4.60 -6.65 5.64
C ALA A 26 -3.80 -7.92 5.99
N GLU A 27 -3.19 -7.96 7.18
CA GLU A 27 -2.53 -9.16 7.71
C GLU A 27 -3.51 -10.32 7.91
N LEU A 28 -2.97 -11.55 7.95
CA LEU A 28 -3.72 -12.74 8.33
C LEU A 28 -4.03 -12.71 9.84
N SER A 29 -5.26 -13.04 10.21
CA SER A 29 -5.71 -13.06 11.60
C SER A 29 -6.80 -14.10 11.82
N VAL A 30 -6.53 -15.06 12.70
CA VAL A 30 -7.53 -16.06 13.13
C VAL A 30 -8.72 -15.39 13.80
N ALA A 31 -8.51 -14.32 14.55
CA ALA A 31 -9.59 -13.54 15.18
C ALA A 31 -10.52 -12.89 14.13
N ARG A 32 -10.06 -12.70 12.90
CA ARG A 32 -10.83 -12.15 11.78
C ARG A 32 -11.24 -13.20 10.74
N GLY A 33 -11.12 -14.49 11.09
CA GLY A 33 -11.61 -15.61 10.30
C GLY A 33 -10.61 -16.19 9.31
N ASP A 34 -9.35 -15.83 9.35
CA ASP A 34 -8.31 -16.46 8.54
C ASP A 34 -7.88 -17.80 9.18
N GLU A 35 -7.32 -18.73 8.39
CA GLU A 35 -6.86 -20.04 8.85
C GLU A 35 -5.67 -19.98 9.81
N ARG A 36 -4.88 -18.90 9.72
CA ARG A 36 -3.70 -18.66 10.55
C ARG A 36 -3.48 -17.17 10.78
N ASN A 37 -2.64 -16.85 11.76
CA ASN A 37 -2.15 -15.50 11.96
C ASN A 37 -0.98 -15.18 11.01
N GLU A 38 -0.73 -13.89 10.79
CA GLU A 38 0.45 -13.40 10.07
C GLU A 38 1.72 -13.71 10.87
N SER A 39 2.79 -14.03 10.15
CA SER A 39 4.11 -14.25 10.75
C SER A 39 4.85 -12.93 10.93
N ARG A 40 5.57 -12.78 12.03
CA ARG A 40 6.49 -11.67 12.28
C ARG A 40 7.92 -12.18 12.44
N TYR A 41 8.85 -11.50 11.81
CA TYR A 41 10.28 -11.87 11.90
C TYR A 41 10.85 -11.79 13.33
N GLU A 42 10.32 -10.91 14.17
CA GLU A 42 10.73 -10.70 15.55
C GLU A 42 10.06 -11.64 16.56
N ALA A 43 9.05 -12.40 16.12
CA ALA A 43 8.38 -13.33 17.01
C ALA A 43 9.26 -14.56 17.28
N VAL A 44 9.62 -14.79 18.55
CA VAL A 44 10.34 -16.00 18.97
C VAL A 44 9.41 -17.20 18.99
N GLU A 45 8.18 -16.99 19.42
CA GLU A 45 7.11 -18.00 19.37
C GLU A 45 5.91 -17.42 18.60
N GLU A 46 5.34 -18.21 17.72
CA GLU A 46 4.19 -17.83 16.90
C GLU A 46 2.95 -18.60 17.31
N VAL A 47 1.86 -17.87 17.57
CA VAL A 47 0.52 -18.44 17.70
C VAL A 47 -0.11 -18.52 16.31
N LYS A 48 -0.10 -19.72 15.67
CA LYS A 48 -0.52 -19.84 14.26
C LYS A 48 -2.03 -20.03 14.07
N SER A 49 -2.65 -20.86 14.88
CA SER A 49 -4.00 -21.39 14.66
C SER A 49 -5.01 -21.05 15.76
N ALA A 50 -4.72 -20.02 16.55
CA ALA A 50 -5.62 -19.49 17.57
C ALA A 50 -5.54 -17.97 17.56
N PRO A 51 -6.54 -17.23 18.10
CA PRO A 51 -6.45 -15.79 18.25
C PRO A 51 -5.21 -15.39 19.05
N ASP A 52 -4.50 -14.36 18.57
CA ASP A 52 -3.32 -13.80 19.23
C ASP A 52 -3.55 -12.32 19.57
N PRO A 53 -4.05 -12.00 20.78
CA PRO A 53 -4.32 -10.61 21.18
C PRO A 53 -3.07 -9.73 21.22
N CYS A 54 -1.89 -10.31 21.44
CA CYS A 54 -0.63 -9.56 21.42
C CYS A 54 -0.33 -9.07 20.01
N MET A 55 -0.41 -9.97 19.04
CA MET A 55 -0.22 -9.67 17.63
C MET A 55 -1.28 -8.69 17.10
N GLU A 56 -2.56 -8.90 17.44
CA GLU A 56 -3.65 -7.98 17.12
C GLU A 56 -3.36 -6.55 17.63
N SER A 57 -2.85 -6.44 18.86
CA SER A 57 -2.52 -5.14 19.44
C SER A 57 -1.33 -4.47 18.76
N HIS A 58 -0.36 -5.26 18.29
CA HIS A 58 0.79 -4.77 17.55
C HIS A 58 0.37 -4.15 16.21
N PHE A 59 -0.39 -4.87 15.41
CA PHE A 59 -0.94 -4.33 14.16
C PHE A 59 -1.94 -3.18 14.39
N GLY A 60 -2.67 -3.20 15.49
CA GLY A 60 -3.58 -2.11 15.85
C GLY A 60 -2.90 -0.77 16.16
N TYR A 61 -1.58 -0.73 16.38
CA TYR A 61 -0.87 0.51 16.71
C TYR A 61 -0.85 1.51 15.53
N GLY A 62 -0.62 1.04 14.31
CA GLY A 62 -0.53 1.86 13.10
C GLY A 62 -1.73 2.78 12.94
N PRO A 63 -2.95 2.25 12.74
CA PRO A 63 -4.14 3.07 12.57
C PRO A 63 -4.52 3.87 13.82
N ARG A 64 -4.23 3.38 15.03
CA ARG A 64 -4.62 4.06 16.27
C ARG A 64 -3.71 5.21 16.67
N ARG A 65 -2.40 5.13 16.40
CA ARG A 65 -1.41 6.12 16.82
C ARG A 65 -0.41 6.52 15.74
N GLY A 66 0.08 5.55 14.96
CA GLY A 66 1.09 5.77 13.94
C GLY A 66 0.64 6.78 12.90
N TYR A 67 -0.54 6.60 12.36
CA TYR A 67 -1.13 7.49 11.36
C TYR A 67 -1.17 8.95 11.84
N GLN A 68 -1.67 9.20 13.04
CA GLN A 68 -1.77 10.56 13.58
C GLN A 68 -0.39 11.21 13.74
N ARG A 69 0.62 10.46 14.19
CA ARG A 69 1.98 10.97 14.36
C ARG A 69 2.62 11.32 13.04
N ILE A 70 2.44 10.46 12.02
CA ILE A 70 2.98 10.70 10.68
C ILE A 70 2.31 11.92 10.05
N THR A 71 0.98 12.00 10.07
CA THR A 71 0.25 13.13 9.46
C THR A 71 0.51 14.44 10.18
N GLN A 72 0.71 14.44 11.50
CA GLN A 72 1.13 15.63 12.24
C GLN A 72 2.52 16.12 11.79
N ALA A 73 3.48 15.19 11.61
CA ALA A 73 4.81 15.54 11.12
C ALA A 73 4.77 16.10 9.68
N LEU A 74 4.02 15.45 8.80
CA LEU A 74 3.83 15.94 7.42
C LEU A 74 3.22 17.34 7.40
N THR A 75 2.15 17.55 8.17
CA THR A 75 1.50 18.88 8.28
C THR A 75 2.44 19.93 8.85
N ALA A 76 3.24 19.60 9.88
CA ALA A 76 4.18 20.54 10.49
C ALA A 76 5.28 21.03 9.53
N HIS A 77 5.55 20.28 8.47
CA HIS A 77 6.56 20.57 7.45
C HIS A 77 5.96 20.91 6.08
N ASP A 78 4.65 21.14 6.00
CA ASP A 78 3.94 21.41 4.74
C ASP A 78 4.26 20.37 3.66
N ALA A 79 4.36 19.10 4.06
CA ALA A 79 4.73 17.98 3.21
C ALA A 79 3.53 17.10 2.87
N LEU A 80 3.46 16.66 1.62
CA LEU A 80 2.50 15.68 1.15
C LEU A 80 3.16 14.31 1.03
N ALA A 81 2.34 13.26 1.10
CA ALA A 81 2.79 11.88 0.97
C ALA A 81 1.82 11.09 0.09
N THR A 82 2.31 9.98 -0.46
CA THR A 82 1.50 8.93 -1.04
C THR A 82 1.24 7.85 0.00
N PHE A 83 -0.02 7.59 0.31
CA PHE A 83 -0.43 6.49 1.18
C PHE A 83 -0.70 5.25 0.32
N SER A 84 0.29 4.37 0.26
CA SER A 84 0.24 3.09 -0.46
C SER A 84 -0.57 2.09 0.36
N THR A 85 -1.78 1.78 -0.09
CA THR A 85 -2.83 1.20 0.75
C THR A 85 -3.29 -0.15 0.26
N CYS A 86 -3.28 -1.16 1.12
CA CYS A 86 -3.95 -2.44 0.86
C CYS A 86 -5.47 -2.25 0.92
N GLY A 87 -6.18 -2.85 -0.04
CA GLY A 87 -7.64 -2.73 -0.10
C GLY A 87 -8.35 -3.21 1.17
N ARG A 88 -7.91 -4.34 1.74
CA ARG A 88 -8.46 -4.88 2.99
C ARG A 88 -8.16 -3.99 4.20
N ALA A 89 -7.02 -3.31 4.23
CA ALA A 89 -6.69 -2.35 5.29
C ALA A 89 -7.62 -1.13 5.22
N ALA A 90 -7.92 -0.65 4.00
CA ALA A 90 -8.88 0.43 3.81
C ALA A 90 -10.30 0.06 4.25
N GLU A 91 -10.76 -1.17 3.99
CA GLU A 91 -12.04 -1.66 4.53
C GLU A 91 -12.08 -1.69 6.07
N ALA A 92 -10.96 -2.04 6.70
CA ALA A 92 -10.86 -2.08 8.16
C ALA A 92 -10.86 -0.68 8.80
N THR A 93 -10.27 0.32 8.14
CA THR A 93 -10.12 1.68 8.66
C THR A 93 -10.44 2.76 7.62
N PRO A 94 -11.68 2.82 7.10
CA PRO A 94 -12.04 3.72 6.00
C PRO A 94 -11.86 5.20 6.35
N TRP A 95 -12.05 5.57 7.62
CA TRP A 95 -11.86 6.94 8.11
C TRP A 95 -10.44 7.48 7.87
N LEU A 96 -9.43 6.60 7.97
CA LEU A 96 -8.03 6.96 7.78
C LEU A 96 -7.77 7.38 6.33
N ILE A 97 -8.33 6.65 5.38
CA ILE A 97 -8.21 6.95 3.94
C ILE A 97 -8.91 8.28 3.62
N GLN A 98 -10.09 8.48 4.15
CA GLN A 98 -10.86 9.72 3.96
C GLN A 98 -10.15 10.94 4.56
N ASP A 99 -9.55 10.80 5.75
CA ASP A 99 -8.77 11.87 6.38
C ASP A 99 -7.50 12.18 5.58
N ALA A 100 -6.79 11.16 5.06
CA ALA A 100 -5.61 11.36 4.22
C ALA A 100 -5.95 12.15 2.94
N VAL A 101 -7.04 11.81 2.26
CA VAL A 101 -7.52 12.55 1.09
C VAL A 101 -7.91 13.98 1.47
N THR A 102 -8.60 14.18 2.58
CA THR A 102 -8.99 15.52 3.07
C THR A 102 -7.78 16.41 3.35
N ARG A 103 -6.66 15.82 3.78
CA ARG A 103 -5.38 16.51 3.97
C ARG A 103 -4.61 16.76 2.67
N GLY A 104 -5.09 16.30 1.53
CA GLY A 104 -4.46 16.45 0.22
C GLY A 104 -3.40 15.39 -0.12
N HIS A 105 -3.29 14.33 0.66
CA HIS A 105 -2.40 13.22 0.36
C HIS A 105 -2.96 12.34 -0.77
N GLU A 106 -2.05 11.70 -1.52
CA GLU A 106 -2.42 10.71 -2.52
C GLU A 106 -2.73 9.36 -1.85
N ILE A 107 -3.72 8.64 -2.39
CA ILE A 107 -3.97 7.23 -2.10
C ILE A 107 -3.53 6.42 -3.33
N SER A 108 -2.64 5.45 -3.15
CA SER A 108 -2.25 4.49 -4.18
C SER A 108 -2.56 3.06 -3.76
N CYS A 109 -2.62 2.15 -4.73
CA CYS A 109 -2.91 0.75 -4.49
C CYS A 109 -1.66 -0.01 -4.04
N HIS A 110 -1.82 -0.88 -3.01
CA HIS A 110 -0.77 -1.75 -2.48
C HIS A 110 -1.17 -3.24 -2.46
N GLY A 111 -2.00 -3.66 -3.41
CA GLY A 111 -2.60 -4.99 -3.43
C GLY A 111 -3.79 -5.11 -2.48
N TRP A 112 -4.41 -6.31 -2.47
CA TRP A 112 -5.58 -6.52 -1.64
C TRP A 112 -5.21 -6.69 -0.16
N ARG A 113 -4.18 -7.54 0.09
CA ARG A 113 -3.67 -7.85 1.43
C ARG A 113 -2.17 -8.18 1.39
N TRP A 114 -1.61 -8.67 2.50
CA TRP A 114 -0.23 -9.14 2.56
C TRP A 114 -0.04 -10.45 1.80
N GLU A 115 -0.04 -10.36 0.49
CA GLU A 115 0.11 -11.50 -0.40
C GLU A 115 1.08 -11.17 -1.54
N THR A 116 1.86 -12.17 -1.95
CA THR A 116 2.70 -12.05 -3.14
C THR A 116 1.86 -12.32 -4.38
N HIS A 117 2.16 -11.59 -5.47
CA HIS A 117 1.55 -11.84 -6.77
C HIS A 117 2.33 -12.86 -7.59
N ALA A 118 3.59 -13.17 -7.23
CA ALA A 118 4.51 -14.06 -7.96
C ALA A 118 3.99 -15.49 -8.09
N GLY A 119 2.97 -15.95 -7.79
CA GLY A 119 2.41 -17.29 -8.01
C GLY A 119 0.96 -17.26 -8.48
N MET A 120 0.41 -16.07 -8.64
CA MET A 120 -0.96 -15.91 -9.12
C MET A 120 -1.05 -16.19 -10.62
N ASP A 121 -2.14 -16.83 -11.03
CA ASP A 121 -2.52 -16.81 -12.44
C ASP A 121 -3.09 -15.44 -12.85
N GLY A 122 -3.20 -15.20 -14.15
CA GLY A 122 -3.60 -13.90 -14.68
C GLY A 122 -5.03 -13.49 -14.34
N GLU A 123 -5.93 -14.45 -14.14
CA GLU A 123 -7.32 -14.17 -13.76
C GLU A 123 -7.40 -13.78 -12.27
N GLN A 124 -6.72 -14.51 -11.43
CA GLN A 124 -6.64 -14.23 -10.00
C GLN A 124 -6.01 -12.84 -9.77
N GLU A 125 -4.86 -12.56 -10.40
CA GLU A 125 -4.18 -11.28 -10.22
C GLU A 125 -5.01 -10.11 -10.76
N ARG A 126 -5.66 -10.27 -11.90
CA ARG A 126 -6.60 -9.26 -12.44
C ARG A 126 -7.73 -8.98 -11.46
N GLY A 127 -8.28 -10.00 -10.83
CA GLY A 127 -9.31 -9.86 -9.79
C GLY A 127 -8.82 -9.07 -8.59
N VAL A 128 -7.60 -9.34 -8.11
CA VAL A 128 -6.98 -8.60 -7.01
C VAL A 128 -6.77 -7.13 -7.37
N ILE A 129 -6.23 -6.85 -8.56
CA ILE A 129 -6.01 -5.47 -9.04
C ILE A 129 -7.32 -4.70 -9.12
N HIS A 130 -8.33 -5.28 -9.76
CA HIS A 130 -9.64 -4.65 -9.92
C HIS A 130 -10.29 -4.38 -8.56
N ARG A 131 -10.38 -5.38 -7.70
CA ARG A 131 -10.98 -5.25 -6.37
C ARG A 131 -10.28 -4.18 -5.53
N THR A 132 -8.96 -4.15 -5.54
CA THR A 132 -8.18 -3.15 -4.80
C THR A 132 -8.51 -1.74 -5.28
N HIS A 133 -8.44 -1.52 -6.59
CA HIS A 133 -8.71 -0.22 -7.20
C HIS A 133 -10.13 0.28 -6.90
N GLU A 134 -11.15 -0.55 -7.13
CA GLU A 134 -12.55 -0.19 -6.90
C GLU A 134 -12.82 0.11 -5.42
N THR A 135 -12.31 -0.70 -4.51
CA THR A 135 -12.48 -0.49 -3.06
C THR A 135 -11.87 0.84 -2.62
N LEU A 136 -10.65 1.11 -3.05
CA LEU A 136 -9.98 2.37 -2.69
C LEU A 136 -10.68 3.57 -3.34
N ALA A 137 -11.09 3.48 -4.60
CA ALA A 137 -11.84 4.53 -5.27
C ALA A 137 -13.13 4.86 -4.53
N GLN A 138 -13.86 3.85 -4.10
CA GLN A 138 -15.11 4.03 -3.35
C GLN A 138 -14.88 4.68 -1.99
N ILE A 139 -13.88 4.24 -1.23
CA ILE A 139 -13.60 4.75 0.13
C ILE A 139 -13.01 6.15 0.07
N ALA A 140 -12.07 6.40 -0.84
CA ALA A 140 -11.38 7.68 -1.00
C ALA A 140 -12.24 8.75 -1.68
N GLY A 141 -13.25 8.35 -2.46
CA GLY A 141 -14.03 9.26 -3.29
C GLY A 141 -13.26 9.78 -4.52
N VAL A 142 -12.06 9.25 -4.77
CA VAL A 142 -11.20 9.55 -5.92
C VAL A 142 -10.49 8.26 -6.34
N ALA A 143 -10.40 8.01 -7.64
CA ALA A 143 -9.74 6.81 -8.16
C ALA A 143 -8.22 6.89 -7.93
N PRO A 144 -7.58 5.85 -7.35
CA PRO A 144 -6.13 5.80 -7.23
C PRO A 144 -5.50 5.64 -8.62
N VAL A 145 -4.35 6.28 -8.83
CA VAL A 145 -3.65 6.25 -10.13
C VAL A 145 -2.29 5.56 -10.04
N GLY A 146 -1.87 5.15 -8.87
CA GLY A 146 -0.60 4.49 -8.61
C GLY A 146 -0.77 3.07 -8.10
N TRP A 147 0.20 2.21 -8.41
CA TRP A 147 0.29 0.84 -7.95
C TRP A 147 1.68 0.51 -7.42
N HIS A 148 1.74 -0.15 -6.28
CA HIS A 148 2.93 -0.80 -5.75
C HIS A 148 2.54 -2.16 -5.20
N THR A 149 3.00 -3.25 -5.80
CA THR A 149 2.70 -4.59 -5.31
C THR A 149 3.35 -4.81 -3.95
N ARG A 150 2.56 -5.20 -2.99
CA ARG A 150 3.12 -5.65 -1.72
C ARG A 150 3.89 -6.94 -1.99
N SER A 151 5.18 -7.00 -1.60
CA SER A 151 6.04 -8.14 -1.86
C SER A 151 6.41 -8.29 -3.36
N ALA A 152 6.34 -9.49 -3.94
CA ALA A 152 6.80 -9.77 -5.28
C ALA A 152 5.69 -9.68 -6.34
N THR A 153 6.00 -9.06 -7.46
CA THR A 153 5.16 -9.04 -8.66
C THR A 153 5.16 -10.39 -9.37
N SER A 154 4.16 -10.64 -10.20
CA SER A 154 4.20 -11.66 -11.24
C SER A 154 4.87 -11.11 -12.52
N PRO A 155 5.26 -11.95 -13.48
CA PRO A 155 5.76 -11.50 -14.77
C PRO A 155 4.74 -10.69 -15.58
N GLN A 156 3.45 -10.82 -15.27
CA GLN A 156 2.34 -10.20 -16.01
C GLN A 156 1.75 -8.97 -15.30
N THR A 157 2.16 -8.64 -14.07
CA THR A 157 1.59 -7.56 -13.26
C THR A 157 1.49 -6.25 -14.05
N ARG A 158 2.57 -5.82 -14.68
CA ARG A 158 2.60 -4.55 -15.45
C ARG A 158 1.62 -4.55 -16.62
N ASP A 159 1.52 -5.65 -17.36
CA ASP A 159 0.58 -5.76 -18.48
C ASP A 159 -0.88 -5.76 -17.99
N LEU A 160 -1.17 -6.37 -16.85
CA LEU A 160 -2.49 -6.33 -16.23
C LEU A 160 -2.85 -4.92 -15.75
N LEU A 161 -1.91 -4.17 -15.18
CA LEU A 161 -2.12 -2.77 -14.79
C LEU A 161 -2.40 -1.89 -16.01
N LYS A 162 -1.66 -2.06 -17.10
CA LYS A 162 -1.92 -1.37 -18.39
C LYS A 162 -3.28 -1.71 -18.94
N ALA A 163 -3.65 -2.99 -18.94
CA ALA A 163 -4.95 -3.46 -19.43
C ALA A 163 -6.13 -2.93 -18.59
N HIS A 164 -5.93 -2.72 -17.29
CA HIS A 164 -6.91 -2.09 -16.42
C HIS A 164 -7.21 -0.64 -16.84
N GLY A 165 -6.20 0.11 -17.26
CA GLY A 165 -6.33 1.47 -17.80
C GLY A 165 -6.54 2.57 -16.75
N GLY A 166 -6.59 2.24 -15.45
CA GLY A 166 -6.78 3.21 -14.37
C GLY A 166 -5.48 3.74 -13.75
N PHE A 167 -4.35 3.17 -14.11
CA PHE A 167 -3.05 3.50 -13.50
C PHE A 167 -2.20 4.37 -14.44
N THR A 168 -1.53 5.35 -13.88
CA THR A 168 -0.55 6.21 -14.58
C THR A 168 0.88 5.83 -14.24
N TYR A 169 1.12 5.17 -13.11
CA TYR A 169 2.43 4.67 -12.73
C TYR A 169 2.34 3.38 -11.92
N ASP A 170 3.42 2.61 -11.92
CA ASP A 170 3.72 1.59 -10.93
C ASP A 170 5.15 1.79 -10.38
N SER A 171 5.38 1.46 -9.11
CA SER A 171 6.66 1.57 -8.42
C SER A 171 7.23 0.21 -8.03
N ASN A 172 7.29 -0.72 -9.00
CA ASN A 172 7.77 -2.08 -8.81
C ASN A 172 9.17 -2.32 -9.38
N ALA A 173 9.81 -1.34 -10.00
CA ALA A 173 11.18 -1.41 -10.50
C ALA A 173 12.14 -0.73 -9.52
N TYR A 174 13.34 -1.31 -9.35
CA TYR A 174 14.32 -0.89 -8.33
C TYR A 174 15.75 -0.81 -8.91
N ASP A 175 15.87 -0.78 -10.22
CA ASP A 175 17.14 -0.89 -10.94
C ASP A 175 17.63 0.43 -11.53
N ASP A 176 16.93 1.54 -11.28
CA ASP A 176 17.30 2.87 -11.74
C ASP A 176 16.95 3.95 -10.70
N ASP A 177 17.55 5.13 -10.82
CA ASP A 177 17.28 6.33 -10.01
C ASP A 177 16.43 7.39 -10.75
N ILE A 178 15.88 7.02 -11.91
CA ILE A 178 14.89 7.80 -12.66
C ILE A 178 13.53 7.07 -12.71
N PRO A 179 12.41 7.80 -12.81
CA PRO A 179 11.08 7.20 -12.92
C PRO A 179 10.85 6.44 -14.21
#